data_001a22032eed704f9380007c9094d39c
#
_entry.id   001a22032eed704f9380007c9094d39c
#
_cell.length_a   1.000
_cell.length_b   1.000
_cell.length_c   1.000
_cell.angle_alpha   90.00
_cell.angle_beta   90.00
_cell.angle_gamma   90.00
#
_symmetry.space_group_name_H-M   'P 1'
#
loop_
_entity.id
_entity.type
_entity.pdbx_description
1 polymer ?
#
loop_
_entity_poly.entity_id
_entity_poly.type
_entity_poly.pdbx_seq_one_letter_code
_entity_poly.pdbx_strand_id
1 'polypeptide(L)'
;MRIALAGNPNSGKTTMYNALTGKNERVGNWAGVTVDKKESPIRKGYFEGAEELIAVDLPGAYSMSPFTSEESITSSYVKNESPDVIINIVDATNLSRSLFFTTQLLELGIPMVIALNKSDITQKKKTEIDIRLLSERLGCPVIQTVFTSVGHEGLKQVVSKAAALKGCEQKAPYVQGDINLQNKAEVEAADRKRFAFVNSIVKEVEKRKVFTRDKNKHDKIDAVLTNKFVGIPIFAAVMFLVFYISQSTVGTWIADWLVGWIEAFQGWAAGMVENADPFLQALLVDGIIGGVGAVVGFLPLVMVMYFLIALLEDCGYMARATVVLDPIFKRVGLSGKSVIPMVIGTGCAIPGIMSCRTIRNERERRATAMLTPFMPCGAKLPVIALFAGAFFA
;
A
#
# COMPACT_ATOMS: atom_id res chain seq x y z
N MET A 1 -24.05 9.67 20.35
CA MET A 1 -23.61 10.55 19.25
C MET A 1 -22.73 9.76 18.29
N ARG A 2 -23.01 9.80 16.96
CA ARG A 2 -22.22 9.10 15.93
C ARG A 2 -21.29 10.08 15.23
N ILE A 3 -20.00 9.79 15.26
CA ILE A 3 -18.96 10.61 14.64
C ILE A 3 -18.34 9.81 13.47
N ALA A 4 -18.51 10.28 12.25
CA ALA A 4 -17.92 9.65 11.08
C ALA A 4 -16.48 10.14 10.86
N LEU A 5 -15.53 9.22 10.72
CA LEU A 5 -14.16 9.53 10.33
C LEU A 5 -14.01 9.42 8.82
N ALA A 6 -13.80 10.54 8.16
CA ALA A 6 -13.61 10.62 6.72
C ALA A 6 -12.19 11.11 6.39
N GLY A 7 -11.73 10.85 5.19
CA GLY A 7 -10.42 11.34 4.72
C GLY A 7 -9.89 10.54 3.55
N ASN A 8 -8.89 11.11 2.89
CA ASN A 8 -8.25 10.45 1.76
C ASN A 8 -7.48 9.19 2.19
N PRO A 9 -7.28 8.22 1.30
CA PRO A 9 -6.35 7.11 1.56
C PRO A 9 -4.99 7.64 2.01
N ASN A 10 -4.39 7.00 3.02
CA ASN A 10 -3.11 7.37 3.64
C ASN A 10 -3.07 8.74 4.35
N SER A 11 -4.20 9.36 4.64
CA SER A 11 -4.25 10.60 5.45
C SER A 11 -3.98 10.37 6.95
N GLY A 12 -3.97 9.11 7.40
CA GLY A 12 -3.82 8.74 8.82
C GLY A 12 -5.14 8.39 9.51
N LYS A 13 -6.22 8.15 8.76
CA LYS A 13 -7.56 7.87 9.26
C LYS A 13 -7.60 6.65 10.20
N THR A 14 -7.08 5.50 9.76
CA THR A 14 -7.00 4.27 10.57
C THR A 14 -6.14 4.46 11.82
N THR A 15 -5.08 5.26 11.74
CA THR A 15 -4.24 5.59 12.90
C THR A 15 -5.03 6.38 13.93
N MET A 16 -5.80 7.38 13.49
CA MET A 16 -6.68 8.16 14.35
C MET A 16 -7.78 7.29 14.97
N TYR A 17 -8.44 6.45 14.17
CA TYR A 17 -9.46 5.53 14.66
C TYR A 17 -8.92 4.61 15.76
N ASN A 18 -7.79 3.97 15.54
CA ASN A 18 -7.14 3.09 16.51
C ASN A 18 -6.70 3.86 17.79
N ALA A 19 -6.26 5.10 17.66
CA ALA A 19 -5.93 5.94 18.81
C ALA A 19 -7.17 6.26 19.65
N LEU A 20 -8.28 6.65 19.00
CA LEU A 20 -9.53 7.02 19.68
C LEU A 20 -10.24 5.84 20.35
N THR A 21 -10.25 4.67 19.69
CA THR A 21 -11.02 3.49 20.12
C THR A 21 -10.18 2.46 20.89
N GLY A 22 -8.86 2.49 20.75
CA GLY A 22 -7.96 1.56 21.42
C GLY A 22 -7.93 0.16 20.83
N LYS A 23 -8.19 0.03 19.55
CA LYS A 23 -8.25 -1.24 18.81
C LYS A 23 -9.41 -2.17 19.19
N ASN A 24 -10.41 -1.73 19.97
CA ASN A 24 -11.64 -2.48 20.22
C ASN A 24 -12.58 -2.25 19.03
N GLU A 25 -12.49 -3.11 18.02
CA GLU A 25 -13.29 -3.01 16.80
C GLU A 25 -14.55 -3.87 16.91
N ARG A 26 -15.72 -3.28 16.70
CA ARG A 26 -16.91 -4.04 16.27
C ARG A 26 -16.88 -4.09 14.75
N VAL A 27 -16.61 -5.26 14.20
CA VAL A 27 -16.53 -5.48 12.76
C VAL A 27 -17.92 -5.87 12.25
N GLY A 28 -18.43 -5.12 11.29
CA GLY A 28 -19.63 -5.45 10.50
C GLY A 28 -19.29 -5.26 9.03
N ASN A 29 -20.16 -5.73 8.12
CA ASN A 29 -19.99 -5.48 6.69
C ASN A 29 -20.87 -4.31 6.24
N TRP A 30 -20.36 -3.49 5.33
CA TRP A 30 -21.19 -2.49 4.65
C TRP A 30 -22.21 -3.19 3.75
N ALA A 31 -23.45 -2.71 3.75
CA ALA A 31 -24.53 -3.32 2.98
C ALA A 31 -24.17 -3.38 1.48
N GLY A 32 -24.15 -4.60 0.92
CA GLY A 32 -23.92 -4.84 -0.51
C GLY A 32 -22.46 -4.85 -0.97
N VAL A 33 -21.47 -4.78 -0.07
CA VAL A 33 -20.02 -4.76 -0.43
C VAL A 33 -19.18 -5.55 0.56
N THR A 34 -18.11 -6.17 0.09
CA THR A 34 -17.12 -6.93 0.91
C THR A 34 -16.13 -6.00 1.64
N VAL A 35 -16.58 -4.86 2.17
CA VAL A 35 -15.74 -3.95 2.94
C VAL A 35 -16.23 -3.93 4.38
N ASP A 36 -15.32 -4.08 5.34
CA ASP A 36 -15.65 -4.14 6.75
C ASP A 36 -16.13 -2.78 7.28
N LYS A 37 -17.28 -2.78 7.96
CA LYS A 37 -17.78 -1.63 8.71
C LYS A 37 -17.20 -1.67 10.12
N LYS A 38 -16.49 -0.62 10.52
CA LYS A 38 -15.86 -0.52 11.84
C LYS A 38 -16.53 0.57 12.65
N GLU A 39 -17.18 0.18 13.73
CA GLU A 39 -17.81 1.08 14.70
C GLU A 39 -17.30 0.74 16.10
N SER A 40 -16.86 1.72 16.85
CA SER A 40 -16.42 1.51 18.23
C SER A 40 -16.60 2.75 19.08
N PRO A 41 -16.85 2.58 20.40
CA PRO A 41 -16.93 3.70 21.32
C PRO A 41 -15.57 4.40 21.46
N ILE A 42 -15.60 5.72 21.54
CA ILE A 42 -14.42 6.54 21.81
C ILE A 42 -14.06 6.40 23.29
N ARG A 43 -12.77 6.26 23.59
CA ARG A 43 -12.26 6.16 24.96
C ARG A 43 -12.62 7.39 25.80
N LYS A 44 -13.06 7.18 27.04
CA LYS A 44 -13.45 8.25 27.98
C LYS A 44 -12.34 9.29 28.23
N GLY A 45 -11.08 8.96 28.01
CA GLY A 45 -9.95 9.90 28.16
C GLY A 45 -9.92 11.05 27.13
N TYR A 46 -10.64 10.94 26.02
CA TYR A 46 -10.72 12.00 25.00
C TYR A 46 -11.96 12.90 25.13
N PHE A 47 -12.98 12.45 25.86
CA PHE A 47 -14.21 13.21 26.08
C PHE A 47 -14.74 12.96 27.50
N GLU A 48 -15.01 14.05 28.23
CA GLU A 48 -15.46 14.02 29.63
C GLU A 48 -16.98 14.22 29.79
N GLY A 49 -17.75 14.13 28.67
CA GLY A 49 -19.20 14.28 28.66
C GLY A 49 -19.96 13.01 29.03
N ALA A 50 -21.24 13.16 29.38
CA ALA A 50 -22.13 12.04 29.73
C ALA A 50 -22.60 11.20 28.53
N GLU A 51 -22.50 11.72 27.30
CA GLU A 51 -22.90 11.01 26.08
C GLU A 51 -21.84 10.02 25.61
N GLU A 52 -22.26 8.84 25.21
CA GLU A 52 -21.40 7.87 24.54
C GLU A 52 -21.14 8.32 23.09
N LEU A 53 -19.85 8.48 22.74
CA LEU A 53 -19.42 8.83 21.39
C LEU A 53 -19.00 7.56 20.65
N ILE A 54 -19.60 7.31 19.50
CA ILE A 54 -19.29 6.17 18.64
C ILE A 54 -18.54 6.68 17.40
N ALA A 55 -17.32 6.20 17.20
CA ALA A 55 -16.55 6.47 16.00
C ALA A 55 -16.89 5.44 14.91
N VAL A 56 -17.18 5.91 13.70
CA VAL A 56 -17.44 5.11 12.52
C VAL A 56 -16.31 5.35 11.51
N ASP A 57 -15.54 4.30 11.18
CA ASP A 57 -14.45 4.41 10.21
C ASP A 57 -15.00 4.24 8.78
N LEU A 58 -15.00 5.32 8.00
CA LEU A 58 -15.41 5.27 6.60
C LEU A 58 -14.25 4.82 5.71
N PRO A 59 -14.49 4.11 4.60
CA PRO A 59 -13.45 3.84 3.61
C PRO A 59 -12.77 5.12 3.13
N GLY A 60 -11.46 5.03 2.82
CA GLY A 60 -10.73 6.20 2.30
C GLY A 60 -11.20 6.55 0.89
N ALA A 61 -11.61 7.80 0.69
CA ALA A 61 -12.12 8.28 -0.59
C ALA A 61 -11.39 9.53 -1.05
N TYR A 62 -11.23 9.69 -2.37
CA TYR A 62 -10.70 10.91 -2.97
C TYR A 62 -11.80 11.85 -3.47
N SER A 63 -12.98 11.30 -3.71
CA SER A 63 -14.16 12.01 -4.19
C SER A 63 -15.44 11.37 -3.65
N MET A 64 -16.52 12.14 -3.61
CA MET A 64 -17.88 11.65 -3.33
C MET A 64 -18.57 11.09 -4.59
N SER A 65 -17.92 11.16 -5.74
CA SER A 65 -18.41 10.59 -6.98
C SER A 65 -18.30 9.07 -6.95
N PRO A 66 -19.35 8.29 -7.29
CA PRO A 66 -19.40 6.83 -7.10
C PRO A 66 -18.63 6.05 -8.17
N PHE A 67 -17.38 6.44 -8.45
CA PHE A 67 -16.54 5.74 -9.44
C PHE A 67 -15.82 4.52 -8.88
N THR A 68 -15.61 4.45 -7.56
CA THR A 68 -15.03 3.30 -6.88
C THR A 68 -16.02 2.76 -5.83
N SER A 69 -15.87 1.48 -5.45
CA SER A 69 -16.69 0.88 -4.40
C SER A 69 -16.56 1.61 -3.06
N GLU A 70 -15.34 2.07 -2.73
CA GLU A 70 -15.04 2.80 -1.49
C GLU A 70 -15.70 4.18 -1.47
N GLU A 71 -15.68 4.91 -2.59
CA GLU A 71 -16.33 6.21 -2.75
C GLU A 71 -17.85 6.08 -2.69
N SER A 72 -18.40 5.03 -3.31
CA SER A 72 -19.83 4.72 -3.26
C SER A 72 -20.32 4.46 -1.83
N ILE A 73 -19.55 3.68 -1.03
CA ILE A 73 -19.88 3.39 0.37
C ILE A 73 -19.87 4.67 1.20
N THR A 74 -18.81 5.46 1.11
CA THR A 74 -18.66 6.71 1.85
C THR A 74 -19.79 7.69 1.50
N SER A 75 -20.12 7.85 0.21
CA SER A 75 -21.21 8.69 -0.25
C SER A 75 -22.57 8.21 0.25
N SER A 76 -22.85 6.90 0.16
CA SER A 76 -24.11 6.31 0.62
C SER A 76 -24.29 6.44 2.13
N TYR A 77 -23.22 6.20 2.90
CA TYR A 77 -23.29 6.32 4.36
C TYR A 77 -23.61 7.73 4.79
N VAL A 78 -22.85 8.71 4.28
CA VAL A 78 -23.03 10.11 4.70
C VAL A 78 -24.39 10.66 4.30
N LYS A 79 -24.94 10.24 3.14
CA LYS A 79 -26.26 10.67 2.66
C LYS A 79 -27.43 9.97 3.38
N ASN A 80 -27.31 8.67 3.66
CA ASN A 80 -28.44 7.87 4.12
C ASN A 80 -28.48 7.70 5.64
N GLU A 81 -27.31 7.54 6.29
CA GLU A 81 -27.23 7.34 7.76
C GLU A 81 -27.01 8.65 8.53
N SER A 82 -26.70 9.76 7.84
CA SER A 82 -26.57 11.13 8.37
C SER A 82 -25.89 11.16 9.76
N PRO A 83 -24.57 11.02 9.84
CA PRO A 83 -23.85 11.07 11.11
C PRO A 83 -24.03 12.44 11.77
N ASP A 84 -24.01 12.51 13.10
CA ASP A 84 -24.17 13.76 13.85
C ASP A 84 -23.07 14.77 13.51
N VAL A 85 -21.83 14.31 13.33
CA VAL A 85 -20.65 15.13 13.00
C VAL A 85 -19.66 14.30 12.17
N ILE A 86 -18.95 14.96 11.26
CA ILE A 86 -17.85 14.39 10.50
C ILE A 86 -16.52 14.94 11.02
N ILE A 87 -15.57 14.05 11.35
CA ILE A 87 -14.16 14.41 11.50
C ILE A 87 -13.45 14.05 10.20
N ASN A 88 -13.04 15.06 9.45
CA ASN A 88 -12.32 14.87 8.20
C ASN A 88 -10.81 14.99 8.41
N ILE A 89 -10.07 13.91 8.13
CA ILE A 89 -8.61 13.84 8.29
C ILE A 89 -7.96 14.32 7.00
N VAL A 90 -7.34 15.48 7.05
CA VAL A 90 -6.68 16.17 5.94
C VAL A 90 -5.17 15.99 6.05
N ASP A 91 -4.54 15.55 4.96
CA ASP A 91 -3.08 15.44 4.88
C ASP A 91 -2.46 16.80 4.56
N ALA A 92 -1.75 17.40 5.53
CA ALA A 92 -1.10 18.68 5.38
C ALA A 92 -0.01 18.69 4.28
N THR A 93 0.56 17.54 3.95
CA THR A 93 1.61 17.44 2.90
C THR A 93 1.03 17.51 1.48
N ASN A 94 -0.30 17.28 1.35
CA ASN A 94 -1.00 17.28 0.07
C ASN A 94 -2.36 17.98 0.20
N LEU A 95 -2.31 19.26 0.56
CA LEU A 95 -3.47 20.04 0.97
C LEU A 95 -4.52 20.16 -0.15
N SER A 96 -4.12 20.50 -1.38
CA SER A 96 -5.04 20.65 -2.51
C SER A 96 -5.90 19.41 -2.77
N ARG A 97 -5.28 18.23 -2.74
CA ARG A 97 -5.98 16.97 -2.98
C ARG A 97 -6.93 16.61 -1.85
N SER A 98 -6.53 16.89 -0.62
CA SER A 98 -7.35 16.61 0.55
C SER A 98 -8.53 17.56 0.65
N LEU A 99 -8.34 18.85 0.35
CA LEU A 99 -9.40 19.85 0.37
C LEU A 99 -10.44 19.66 -0.75
N PHE A 100 -10.08 19.03 -1.86
CA PHE A 100 -11.04 18.66 -2.89
C PHE A 100 -12.18 17.79 -2.32
N PHE A 101 -11.82 16.72 -1.62
CA PHE A 101 -12.78 15.85 -0.94
C PHE A 101 -13.49 16.57 0.21
N THR A 102 -12.77 17.40 0.97
CA THR A 102 -13.33 18.22 2.05
C THR A 102 -14.47 19.13 1.56
N THR A 103 -14.29 19.81 0.42
CA THR A 103 -15.34 20.68 -0.12
C THR A 103 -16.58 19.92 -0.54
N GLN A 104 -16.45 18.68 -1.00
CA GLN A 104 -17.60 17.82 -1.33
C GLN A 104 -18.34 17.34 -0.07
N LEU A 105 -17.62 17.08 1.03
CA LEU A 105 -18.25 16.73 2.30
C LEU A 105 -19.00 17.92 2.91
N LEU A 106 -18.45 19.14 2.80
CA LEU A 106 -19.09 20.37 3.29
C LEU A 106 -20.43 20.69 2.58
N GLU A 107 -20.56 20.32 1.29
CA GLU A 107 -21.80 20.47 0.54
C GLU A 107 -22.98 19.68 1.12
N LEU A 108 -22.72 18.64 1.89
CA LEU A 108 -23.77 17.82 2.50
C LEU A 108 -24.42 18.49 3.72
N GLY A 109 -23.88 19.63 4.18
CA GLY A 109 -24.45 20.41 5.28
C GLY A 109 -24.27 19.77 6.67
N ILE A 110 -23.56 18.66 6.78
CA ILE A 110 -23.30 17.99 8.07
C ILE A 110 -22.14 18.70 8.78
N PRO A 111 -22.28 19.00 10.10
CA PRO A 111 -21.21 19.63 10.89
C PRO A 111 -19.90 18.89 10.76
N MET A 112 -18.82 19.63 10.53
CA MET A 112 -17.52 19.02 10.28
C MET A 112 -16.39 19.70 11.06
N VAL A 113 -15.44 18.89 11.55
CA VAL A 113 -14.14 19.32 12.07
C VAL A 113 -13.05 18.77 11.19
N ILE A 114 -12.08 19.60 10.84
CA ILE A 114 -10.90 19.18 10.09
C ILE A 114 -9.75 18.88 11.05
N ALA A 115 -9.27 17.64 11.00
CA ALA A 115 -8.02 17.22 11.64
C ALA A 115 -6.87 17.32 10.63
N LEU A 116 -6.08 18.39 10.70
CA LEU A 116 -4.95 18.62 9.81
C LEU A 116 -3.74 17.80 10.28
N ASN A 117 -3.56 16.62 9.71
CA ASN A 117 -2.55 15.64 10.10
C ASN A 117 -1.23 15.82 9.35
N LYS A 118 -0.15 15.23 9.89
CA LYS A 118 1.23 15.29 9.36
C LYS A 118 1.83 16.70 9.36
N SER A 119 1.40 17.53 10.28
CA SER A 119 1.92 18.90 10.43
C SER A 119 3.42 18.93 10.79
N ASP A 120 3.93 17.88 11.45
CA ASP A 120 5.36 17.68 11.72
C ASP A 120 6.20 17.57 10.42
N ILE A 121 5.66 16.94 9.39
CA ILE A 121 6.33 16.81 8.09
C ILE A 121 6.36 18.16 7.35
N THR A 122 5.28 18.93 7.40
CA THR A 122 5.23 20.26 6.78
C THR A 122 6.17 21.24 7.47
N GLN A 123 6.29 21.17 8.80
CA GLN A 123 7.28 21.96 9.55
C GLN A 123 8.71 21.60 9.15
N LYS A 124 9.05 20.31 9.03
CA LYS A 124 10.36 19.87 8.53
C LYS A 124 10.65 20.37 7.12
N LYS A 125 9.64 20.49 6.26
CA LYS A 125 9.72 21.03 4.89
C LYS A 125 9.66 22.57 4.86
N LYS A 126 9.62 23.26 6.01
CA LYS A 126 9.48 24.71 6.13
C LYS A 126 8.26 25.27 5.36
N THR A 127 7.19 24.49 5.31
CA THR A 127 5.90 24.87 4.76
C THR A 127 5.03 25.33 5.91
N GLU A 128 4.56 26.55 5.90
CA GLU A 128 3.65 27.12 6.88
C GLU A 128 2.23 27.12 6.31
N ILE A 129 1.27 26.65 7.08
CA ILE A 129 -0.17 26.64 6.74
C ILE A 129 -0.86 27.55 7.76
N ASP A 130 -1.53 28.60 7.28
CA ASP A 130 -2.33 29.47 8.12
C ASP A 130 -3.67 28.81 8.44
N ILE A 131 -3.75 28.23 9.65
CA ILE A 131 -4.92 27.46 10.12
C ILE A 131 -6.12 28.37 10.32
N ARG A 132 -5.92 29.62 10.79
CA ARG A 132 -6.99 30.55 11.05
C ARG A 132 -7.67 30.92 9.73
N LEU A 133 -6.88 31.30 8.75
CA LEU A 133 -7.37 31.64 7.41
C LEU A 133 -8.02 30.42 6.73
N LEU A 134 -7.45 29.22 6.89
CA LEU A 134 -8.03 28.00 6.37
C LEU A 134 -9.41 27.71 7.00
N SER A 135 -9.54 27.88 8.31
CA SER A 135 -10.80 27.72 9.02
C SER A 135 -11.87 28.73 8.57
N GLU A 136 -11.49 29.98 8.38
CA GLU A 136 -12.38 31.05 7.86
C GLU A 136 -12.86 30.75 6.44
N ARG A 137 -11.93 30.33 5.54
CA ARG A 137 -12.27 30.03 4.13
C ARG A 137 -13.13 28.81 3.95
N LEU A 138 -13.00 27.81 4.83
CA LEU A 138 -13.80 26.58 4.78
C LEU A 138 -15.07 26.66 5.63
N GLY A 139 -15.17 27.62 6.54
CA GLY A 139 -16.31 27.77 7.44
C GLY A 139 -16.44 26.66 8.50
N CYS A 140 -15.36 25.97 8.81
CA CYS A 140 -15.34 24.89 9.80
C CYS A 140 -14.05 24.90 10.64
N PRO A 141 -14.07 24.40 11.89
CA PRO A 141 -12.89 24.35 12.73
C PRO A 141 -11.78 23.47 12.13
N VAL A 142 -10.55 23.98 12.12
CA VAL A 142 -9.36 23.25 11.70
C VAL A 142 -8.41 23.10 12.88
N ILE A 143 -8.00 21.87 13.21
CA ILE A 143 -7.13 21.56 14.35
C ILE A 143 -5.92 20.79 13.82
N GLN A 144 -4.72 21.25 14.17
CA GLN A 144 -3.50 20.50 13.89
C GLN A 144 -3.40 19.24 14.72
N THR A 145 -2.97 18.17 14.08
CA THR A 145 -2.81 16.86 14.72
C THR A 145 -1.55 16.17 14.24
N VAL A 146 -0.95 15.38 15.12
CA VAL A 146 0.16 14.48 14.81
C VAL A 146 -0.12 13.13 15.45
N PHE A 147 -0.48 12.13 14.63
CA PHE A 147 -0.90 10.83 15.16
C PHE A 147 0.25 9.85 15.40
N THR A 148 1.47 10.20 15.00
CA THR A 148 2.66 9.36 15.18
C THR A 148 3.48 9.71 16.42
N SER A 149 3.19 10.82 17.10
CA SER A 149 3.87 11.23 18.33
C SER A 149 3.33 10.50 19.57
N VAL A 150 4.22 10.27 20.52
CA VAL A 150 3.85 9.74 21.85
C VAL A 150 3.04 10.83 22.57
N GLY A 151 1.72 10.67 22.63
CA GLY A 151 0.82 11.65 23.25
C GLY A 151 -0.36 12.09 22.40
N HIS A 152 -0.37 11.76 21.10
CA HIS A 152 -1.48 12.04 20.18
C HIS A 152 -1.99 13.48 20.29
N GLU A 153 -1.09 14.45 20.00
CA GLU A 153 -1.42 15.87 20.08
C GLU A 153 -2.64 16.24 19.22
N GLY A 154 -3.50 17.06 19.78
CA GLY A 154 -4.69 17.58 19.11
C GLY A 154 -5.92 16.66 19.13
N LEU A 155 -5.82 15.36 19.46
CA LEU A 155 -6.97 14.44 19.42
C LEU A 155 -8.08 14.85 20.39
N LYS A 156 -7.74 15.19 21.64
CA LYS A 156 -8.72 15.64 22.64
C LYS A 156 -9.46 16.89 22.18
N GLN A 157 -8.73 17.82 21.53
CA GLN A 157 -9.33 19.05 21.00
C GLN A 157 -10.27 18.77 19.81
N VAL A 158 -9.89 17.85 18.91
CA VAL A 158 -10.74 17.45 17.78
C VAL A 158 -12.03 16.83 18.26
N VAL A 159 -11.97 15.88 19.21
CA VAL A 159 -13.16 15.22 19.75
C VAL A 159 -14.06 16.20 20.52
N SER A 160 -13.48 17.06 21.34
CA SER A 160 -14.24 18.07 22.11
C SER A 160 -14.93 19.08 21.17
N LYS A 161 -14.24 19.52 20.12
CA LYS A 161 -14.84 20.41 19.10
C LYS A 161 -15.91 19.69 18.28
N ALA A 162 -15.71 18.44 17.91
CA ALA A 162 -16.72 17.64 17.22
C ALA A 162 -17.99 17.49 18.08
N ALA A 163 -17.83 17.19 19.36
CA ALA A 163 -18.96 17.07 20.28
C ALA A 163 -19.74 18.41 20.43
N ALA A 164 -19.02 19.54 20.44
CA ALA A 164 -19.64 20.87 20.53
C ALA A 164 -20.40 21.32 19.28
N LEU A 165 -20.13 20.72 18.13
CA LEU A 165 -20.79 21.04 16.85
C LEU A 165 -22.07 20.25 16.61
N LYS A 166 -22.47 19.36 17.50
CA LYS A 166 -23.72 18.59 17.37
C LYS A 166 -24.92 19.53 17.18
N GLY A 167 -25.65 19.36 16.09
CA GLY A 167 -26.83 20.16 15.77
C GLY A 167 -26.58 21.56 15.21
N CYS A 168 -25.31 21.94 14.96
CA CYS A 168 -24.99 23.16 14.26
C CYS A 168 -25.23 23.01 12.75
N GLU A 169 -25.66 24.08 12.09
CA GLU A 169 -25.74 24.10 10.62
C GLU A 169 -24.36 24.39 10.02
N GLN A 170 -23.96 23.58 9.04
CA GLN A 170 -22.74 23.77 8.28
C GLN A 170 -23.04 24.43 6.92
N LYS A 171 -22.43 25.58 6.65
CA LYS A 171 -22.53 26.24 5.35
C LYS A 171 -21.37 25.81 4.46
N ALA A 172 -21.68 25.37 3.24
CA ALA A 172 -20.66 25.01 2.26
C ALA A 172 -20.02 26.26 1.65
N PRO A 173 -18.70 26.38 1.60
CA PRO A 173 -18.01 27.52 0.97
C PRO A 173 -18.06 27.46 -0.57
N TYR A 174 -18.37 26.30 -1.11
CA TYR A 174 -18.53 26.03 -2.53
C TYR A 174 -19.72 25.09 -2.73
N VAL A 175 -20.64 25.46 -3.59
CA VAL A 175 -21.80 24.64 -3.97
C VAL A 175 -21.70 24.37 -5.46
N GLN A 176 -21.71 23.11 -5.83
CA GLN A 176 -21.72 22.69 -7.22
C GLN A 176 -23.18 22.59 -7.70
N GLY A 177 -23.50 23.22 -8.84
CA GLY A 177 -24.82 23.07 -9.43
C GLY A 177 -25.13 21.65 -9.89
N ASP A 178 -26.36 21.37 -10.24
CA ASP A 178 -26.80 20.08 -10.73
C ASP A 178 -25.99 19.63 -11.95
N ILE A 179 -25.42 18.41 -11.86
CA ILE A 179 -24.59 17.83 -12.90
C ILE A 179 -25.14 16.46 -13.23
N ASN A 180 -25.19 16.16 -14.52
CA ASN A 180 -25.48 14.81 -14.95
C ASN A 180 -24.26 13.90 -14.70
N LEU A 181 -24.33 13.09 -13.62
CA LEU A 181 -23.27 12.16 -13.22
C LEU A 181 -22.95 11.09 -14.28
N GLN A 182 -23.83 10.87 -15.26
CA GLN A 182 -23.59 9.94 -16.37
C GLN A 182 -22.76 10.59 -17.49
N ASN A 183 -22.69 11.91 -17.54
CA ASN A 183 -21.90 12.65 -18.53
C ASN A 183 -20.51 12.95 -18.00
N LYS A 184 -19.53 12.12 -18.39
CA LYS A 184 -18.14 12.22 -17.94
C LYS A 184 -17.52 13.61 -18.21
N ALA A 185 -17.86 14.24 -19.32
CA ALA A 185 -17.32 15.56 -19.69
C ALA A 185 -17.82 16.67 -18.75
N GLU A 186 -19.10 16.62 -18.35
CA GLU A 186 -19.67 17.57 -17.38
C GLU A 186 -19.05 17.39 -16.00
N VAL A 187 -18.88 16.13 -15.55
CA VAL A 187 -18.23 15.82 -14.29
C VAL A 187 -16.78 16.33 -14.26
N GLU A 188 -16.00 16.07 -15.33
CA GLU A 188 -14.63 16.58 -15.42
C GLU A 188 -14.56 18.13 -15.44
N ALA A 189 -15.50 18.79 -16.11
CA ALA A 189 -15.56 20.25 -16.15
C ALA A 189 -15.90 20.84 -14.77
N ALA A 190 -16.80 20.21 -14.05
CA ALA A 190 -17.18 20.58 -12.69
C ALA A 190 -16.05 20.34 -11.68
N ASP A 191 -15.37 19.21 -11.77
CA ASP A 191 -14.21 18.92 -10.94
C ASP A 191 -13.06 19.92 -11.17
N ARG A 192 -12.84 20.37 -12.41
CA ARG A 192 -11.86 21.43 -12.72
C ARG A 192 -12.20 22.75 -12.05
N LYS A 193 -13.48 23.14 -12.01
CA LYS A 193 -13.93 24.36 -11.31
C LYS A 193 -13.70 24.24 -9.82
N ARG A 194 -14.04 23.10 -9.22
CA ARG A 194 -13.81 22.82 -7.80
C ARG A 194 -12.31 22.82 -7.47
N PHE A 195 -11.46 22.20 -8.29
CA PHE A 195 -10.02 22.26 -8.13
C PHE A 195 -9.47 23.69 -8.24
N ALA A 196 -10.00 24.50 -9.14
CA ALA A 196 -9.61 25.91 -9.24
C ALA A 196 -9.94 26.67 -7.95
N PHE A 197 -11.13 26.47 -7.38
CA PHE A 197 -11.54 27.04 -6.10
C PHE A 197 -10.62 26.57 -4.95
N VAL A 198 -10.39 25.27 -4.83
CA VAL A 198 -9.49 24.70 -3.80
C VAL A 198 -8.08 25.27 -3.93
N ASN A 199 -7.55 25.35 -5.16
CA ASN A 199 -6.21 25.89 -5.39
C ASN A 199 -6.11 27.39 -5.07
N SER A 200 -7.19 28.17 -5.18
CA SER A 200 -7.20 29.58 -4.73
C SER A 200 -7.02 29.66 -3.21
N ILE A 201 -7.74 28.81 -2.45
CA ILE A 201 -7.59 28.76 -0.99
C ILE A 201 -6.18 28.33 -0.61
N VAL A 202 -5.66 27.25 -1.25
CA VAL A 202 -4.30 26.73 -0.93
C VAL A 202 -3.22 27.79 -1.18
N LYS A 203 -3.32 28.58 -2.26
CA LYS A 203 -2.38 29.66 -2.56
C LYS A 203 -2.37 30.77 -1.49
N GLU A 204 -3.52 31.05 -0.87
CA GLU A 204 -3.64 32.05 0.19
C GLU A 204 -3.12 31.53 1.54
N VAL A 205 -3.40 30.27 1.84
CA VAL A 205 -3.18 29.64 3.15
C VAL A 205 -1.78 29.03 3.27
N GLU A 206 -1.25 28.45 2.18
CA GLU A 206 0.03 27.74 2.19
C GLU A 206 1.18 28.64 1.76
N LYS A 207 2.09 28.94 2.69
CA LYS A 207 3.34 29.66 2.44
C LYS A 207 4.52 28.69 2.40
N ARG A 208 4.99 28.35 1.21
CA ARG A 208 6.19 27.54 1.03
C ARG A 208 7.41 28.42 1.05
N LYS A 209 8.20 28.38 2.14
CA LYS A 209 9.47 29.13 2.26
C LYS A 209 10.60 28.52 1.42
N VAL A 210 10.47 27.27 1.05
CA VAL A 210 11.46 26.56 0.22
C VAL A 210 10.75 26.00 -1.01
N PHE A 211 10.94 26.64 -2.15
CA PHE A 211 10.78 25.94 -3.42
C PHE A 211 11.79 24.80 -3.38
N THR A 212 11.35 23.55 -3.47
CA THR A 212 12.16 22.32 -3.43
C THR A 212 13.15 22.29 -4.60
N ARG A 213 14.17 23.18 -4.57
CA ARG A 213 15.34 23.13 -5.44
C ARG A 213 16.50 22.41 -4.77
N ASP A 214 16.45 22.24 -3.44
CA ASP A 214 17.35 21.37 -2.72
C ASP A 214 16.92 19.92 -2.93
N LYS A 215 17.44 19.33 -4.00
CA LYS A 215 17.36 17.90 -4.25
C LYS A 215 17.97 17.19 -3.05
N ASN A 216 17.14 16.59 -2.21
CA ASN A 216 17.59 15.71 -1.14
C ASN A 216 18.49 14.63 -1.76
N LYS A 217 19.41 14.06 -0.97
CA LYS A 217 20.27 12.96 -1.46
C LYS A 217 19.43 11.84 -2.08
N HIS A 218 18.24 11.59 -1.52
CA HIS A 218 17.26 10.64 -2.06
C HIS A 218 16.75 11.02 -3.46
N ASP A 219 16.43 12.29 -3.70
CA ASP A 219 15.97 12.76 -5.02
C ASP A 219 17.05 12.60 -6.10
N LYS A 220 18.34 12.76 -5.72
CA LYS A 220 19.47 12.52 -6.63
C LYS A 220 19.62 11.04 -6.97
N ILE A 221 19.48 10.17 -5.96
CA ILE A 221 19.50 8.71 -6.15
C ILE A 221 18.31 8.29 -7.02
N ASP A 222 17.11 8.80 -6.75
CA ASP A 222 15.92 8.53 -7.54
C ASP A 222 16.05 9.01 -8.98
N ALA A 223 16.63 10.18 -9.22
CA ALA A 223 16.86 10.69 -10.58
C ALA A 223 17.82 9.81 -11.38
N VAL A 224 18.80 9.16 -10.74
CA VAL A 224 19.71 8.22 -11.39
C VAL A 224 19.01 6.88 -11.63
N LEU A 225 18.34 6.35 -10.61
CA LEU A 225 17.67 5.04 -10.67
C LEU A 225 16.46 5.03 -11.61
N THR A 226 15.76 6.16 -11.78
CA THR A 226 14.60 6.27 -12.68
C THR A 226 14.95 6.74 -14.09
N ASN A 227 16.22 6.98 -14.36
CA ASN A 227 16.68 7.36 -15.70
C ASN A 227 16.56 6.17 -16.66
N LYS A 228 15.95 6.39 -17.84
CA LYS A 228 15.69 5.35 -18.86
C LYS A 228 16.95 4.59 -19.31
N PHE A 229 18.07 5.29 -19.44
CA PHE A 229 19.32 4.69 -19.96
C PHE A 229 20.18 4.06 -18.86
N VAL A 230 20.14 4.61 -17.64
CA VAL A 230 20.97 4.17 -16.53
C VAL A 230 20.21 3.17 -15.63
N GLY A 231 18.89 3.32 -15.53
CA GLY A 231 18.05 2.48 -14.66
C GLY A 231 17.97 1.03 -15.13
N ILE A 232 17.96 0.76 -16.46
CA ILE A 232 17.91 -0.61 -16.99
C ILE A 232 19.19 -1.39 -16.68
N PRO A 233 20.41 -0.87 -16.95
CA PRO A 233 21.66 -1.54 -16.55
C PRO A 233 21.78 -1.74 -15.03
N ILE A 234 21.38 -0.74 -14.23
CA ILE A 234 21.39 -0.88 -12.76
C ILE A 234 20.43 -1.99 -12.33
N PHE A 235 19.23 -2.03 -12.91
CA PHE A 235 18.26 -3.10 -12.62
C PHE A 235 18.84 -4.48 -12.96
N ALA A 236 19.45 -4.65 -14.14
CA ALA A 236 20.08 -5.89 -14.53
C ALA A 236 21.23 -6.28 -13.57
N ALA A 237 22.06 -5.30 -13.17
CA ALA A 237 23.16 -5.52 -12.22
C ALA A 237 22.65 -5.93 -10.81
N VAL A 238 21.61 -5.27 -10.30
CA VAL A 238 21.02 -5.62 -9.00
C VAL A 238 20.40 -7.01 -9.04
N MET A 239 19.66 -7.34 -10.11
CA MET A 239 19.08 -8.68 -10.25
C MET A 239 20.14 -9.74 -10.38
N PHE A 240 21.19 -9.50 -11.19
CA PHE A 240 22.33 -10.40 -11.29
C PHE A 240 23.00 -10.64 -9.93
N LEU A 241 23.18 -9.59 -9.15
CA LEU A 241 23.79 -9.68 -7.82
C LEU A 241 22.92 -10.50 -6.86
N VAL A 242 21.60 -10.33 -6.88
CA VAL A 242 20.66 -11.13 -6.08
C VAL A 242 20.77 -12.62 -6.43
N PHE A 243 20.75 -12.93 -7.75
CA PHE A 243 20.89 -14.31 -8.19
C PHE A 243 22.27 -14.89 -7.86
N TYR A 244 23.33 -14.12 -8.04
CA TYR A 244 24.69 -14.56 -7.72
C TYR A 244 24.84 -14.87 -6.25
N ILE A 245 24.35 -14.00 -5.36
CA ILE A 245 24.40 -14.25 -3.90
C ILE A 245 23.59 -15.49 -3.53
N SER A 246 22.39 -15.64 -4.10
CA SER A 246 21.50 -16.75 -3.77
C SER A 246 22.02 -18.09 -4.29
N GLN A 247 22.51 -18.12 -5.55
CA GLN A 247 22.83 -19.38 -6.24
C GLN A 247 24.30 -19.78 -6.15
N SER A 248 25.23 -18.84 -5.92
CA SER A 248 26.66 -19.11 -6.00
C SER A 248 27.42 -18.88 -4.72
N THR A 249 26.83 -18.25 -3.70
CA THR A 249 27.56 -17.93 -2.47
C THR A 249 26.80 -18.38 -1.22
N VAL A 250 25.95 -17.50 -0.66
CA VAL A 250 25.29 -17.73 0.64
C VAL A 250 24.32 -18.91 0.58
N GLY A 251 23.54 -19.00 -0.51
CA GLY A 251 22.55 -20.05 -0.65
C GLY A 251 23.18 -21.44 -0.76
N THR A 252 24.23 -21.59 -1.59
CA THR A 252 24.95 -22.84 -1.74
C THR A 252 25.71 -23.23 -0.46
N TRP A 253 26.36 -22.28 0.20
CA TRP A 253 27.08 -22.56 1.45
C TRP A 253 26.15 -23.13 2.55
N ILE A 254 24.96 -22.56 2.71
CA ILE A 254 23.97 -23.07 3.67
C ILE A 254 23.41 -24.43 3.22
N ALA A 255 23.16 -24.58 1.90
CA ALA A 255 22.68 -25.84 1.34
C ALA A 255 23.69 -26.98 1.55
N ASP A 256 24.96 -26.76 1.23
CA ASP A 256 26.03 -27.75 1.39
C ASP A 256 26.21 -28.18 2.86
N TRP A 257 26.07 -27.19 3.77
CA TRP A 257 26.12 -27.50 5.21
C TRP A 257 24.96 -28.41 5.65
N LEU A 258 23.72 -28.12 5.19
CA LEU A 258 22.55 -28.95 5.50
C LEU A 258 22.59 -30.31 4.82
N VAL A 259 22.99 -30.35 3.56
CA VAL A 259 23.13 -31.62 2.80
C VAL A 259 24.18 -32.50 3.45
N GLY A 260 25.30 -31.94 3.90
CA GLY A 260 26.34 -32.70 4.62
C GLY A 260 25.83 -33.42 5.88
N TRP A 261 24.89 -32.78 6.61
CA TRP A 261 24.22 -33.44 7.75
C TRP A 261 23.32 -34.60 7.29
N ILE A 262 22.61 -34.44 6.19
CA ILE A 262 21.72 -35.46 5.65
C ILE A 262 22.55 -36.63 5.09
N GLU A 263 23.65 -36.37 4.41
CA GLU A 263 24.57 -37.39 3.90
C GLU A 263 25.21 -38.19 5.03
N ALA A 264 25.59 -37.51 6.13
CA ALA A 264 26.08 -38.21 7.32
C ALA A 264 25.02 -39.13 7.94
N PHE A 265 23.76 -38.67 8.01
CA PHE A 265 22.64 -39.47 8.47
C PHE A 265 22.32 -40.62 7.51
N GLN A 266 22.41 -40.39 6.20
CA GLN A 266 22.23 -41.42 5.16
C GLN A 266 23.30 -42.52 5.30
N GLY A 267 24.58 -42.14 5.51
CA GLY A 267 25.66 -43.08 5.74
C GLY A 267 25.47 -43.91 7.00
N TRP A 268 25.01 -43.29 8.09
CA TRP A 268 24.66 -44.01 9.33
C TRP A 268 23.51 -45.01 9.13
N ALA A 269 22.44 -44.58 8.43
CA ALA A 269 21.28 -45.43 8.12
C ALA A 269 21.66 -46.58 7.18
N ALA A 270 22.53 -46.34 6.19
CA ALA A 270 23.04 -47.38 5.28
C ALA A 270 23.78 -48.48 6.05
N GLY A 271 24.60 -48.10 7.03
CA GLY A 271 25.29 -49.07 7.89
C GLY A 271 24.35 -49.93 8.74
N MET A 272 23.23 -49.42 9.16
CA MET A 272 22.21 -50.20 9.91
C MET A 272 21.46 -51.23 9.05
N VAL A 273 21.32 -50.96 7.76
CA VAL A 273 20.54 -51.75 6.80
C VAL A 273 21.47 -52.62 5.91
N GLU A 274 22.76 -52.67 6.19
CA GLU A 274 23.77 -53.40 5.39
C GLU A 274 23.45 -54.90 5.21
N ASN A 275 22.80 -55.50 6.21
CA ASN A 275 22.40 -56.92 6.18
C ASN A 275 20.98 -57.16 5.64
N ALA A 276 20.28 -56.15 5.13
CA ALA A 276 18.92 -56.25 4.60
C ALA A 276 18.90 -56.53 3.08
N ASP A 277 17.71 -56.85 2.54
CA ASP A 277 17.52 -57.03 1.12
C ASP A 277 17.96 -55.81 0.33
N PRO A 278 18.79 -55.93 -0.76
CA PRO A 278 19.23 -54.81 -1.61
C PRO A 278 18.15 -53.89 -2.08
N PHE A 279 16.96 -54.42 -2.33
CA PHE A 279 15.80 -53.61 -2.72
C PHE A 279 15.32 -52.68 -1.58
N LEU A 280 15.31 -53.20 -0.33
CA LEU A 280 14.91 -52.42 0.83
C LEU A 280 15.91 -51.30 1.15
N GLN A 281 17.21 -51.60 0.97
CA GLN A 281 18.29 -50.65 1.16
C GLN A 281 18.19 -49.49 0.15
N ALA A 282 18.02 -49.78 -1.16
CA ALA A 282 17.85 -48.78 -2.19
C ALA A 282 16.61 -47.93 -1.96
N LEU A 283 15.48 -48.55 -1.55
CA LEU A 283 14.25 -47.82 -1.29
C LEU A 283 14.35 -46.88 -0.09
N LEU A 284 14.91 -47.33 1.03
CA LEU A 284 15.00 -46.54 2.25
C LEU A 284 16.10 -45.48 2.18
N VAL A 285 17.30 -45.89 1.79
CA VAL A 285 18.50 -45.02 1.86
C VAL A 285 18.52 -44.04 0.67
N ASP A 286 18.40 -44.57 -0.55
CA ASP A 286 18.48 -43.72 -1.74
C ASP A 286 17.16 -43.08 -2.11
N GLY A 287 16.05 -43.82 -1.97
CA GLY A 287 14.71 -43.31 -2.30
C GLY A 287 14.22 -42.29 -1.28
N ILE A 288 14.09 -42.69 -0.03
CA ILE A 288 13.44 -41.82 0.99
C ILE A 288 14.45 -40.80 1.52
N ILE A 289 15.60 -41.21 2.04
CA ILE A 289 16.53 -40.29 2.66
C ILE A 289 17.17 -39.39 1.60
N GLY A 290 17.63 -39.96 0.48
CA GLY A 290 18.19 -39.18 -0.63
C GLY A 290 17.18 -38.24 -1.27
N GLY A 291 15.93 -38.67 -1.43
CA GLY A 291 14.82 -37.79 -1.94
C GLY A 291 14.52 -36.63 -1.00
N VAL A 292 14.45 -36.88 0.31
CA VAL A 292 14.28 -35.79 1.30
C VAL A 292 15.51 -34.87 1.29
N GLY A 293 16.71 -35.40 1.18
CA GLY A 293 17.95 -34.64 1.10
C GLY A 293 17.94 -33.65 -0.09
N ALA A 294 17.51 -34.11 -1.25
CA ALA A 294 17.42 -33.27 -2.43
C ALA A 294 16.44 -32.08 -2.24
N VAL A 295 15.27 -32.33 -1.62
CA VAL A 295 14.30 -31.26 -1.33
C VAL A 295 14.82 -30.28 -0.28
N VAL A 296 15.41 -30.78 0.79
CA VAL A 296 15.96 -29.96 1.89
C VAL A 296 17.15 -29.14 1.41
N GLY A 297 18.00 -29.70 0.54
CA GLY A 297 19.12 -28.96 -0.07
C GLY A 297 18.69 -27.79 -0.96
N PHE A 298 17.52 -27.87 -1.59
CA PHE A 298 16.99 -26.79 -2.42
C PHE A 298 16.34 -25.64 -1.59
N LEU A 299 15.87 -25.95 -0.38
CA LEU A 299 15.15 -25.01 0.48
C LEU A 299 15.96 -23.74 0.83
N PRO A 300 17.27 -23.81 1.24
CA PRO A 300 18.06 -22.63 1.57
C PRO A 300 18.25 -21.67 0.41
N LEU A 301 18.47 -22.19 -0.80
CA LEU A 301 18.61 -21.35 -1.99
C LEU A 301 17.37 -20.48 -2.21
N VAL A 302 16.20 -21.11 -2.10
CA VAL A 302 14.91 -20.41 -2.23
C VAL A 302 14.70 -19.41 -1.10
N MET A 303 15.02 -19.75 0.14
CA MET A 303 14.88 -18.85 1.29
C MET A 303 15.75 -17.60 1.17
N VAL A 304 17.03 -17.76 0.81
CA VAL A 304 17.96 -16.63 0.62
C VAL A 304 17.47 -15.72 -0.51
N MET A 305 17.04 -16.30 -1.61
CA MET A 305 16.49 -15.53 -2.73
C MET A 305 15.26 -14.73 -2.31
N TYR A 306 14.32 -15.34 -1.59
CA TYR A 306 13.14 -14.65 -1.08
C TYR A 306 13.47 -13.52 -0.13
N PHE A 307 14.39 -13.76 0.78
CA PHE A 307 14.86 -12.75 1.71
C PHE A 307 15.41 -11.52 0.97
N LEU A 308 16.24 -11.74 -0.05
CA LEU A 308 16.81 -10.65 -0.85
C LEU A 308 15.75 -9.90 -1.67
N ILE A 309 14.79 -10.62 -2.26
CA ILE A 309 13.68 -9.99 -2.99
C ILE A 309 12.80 -9.16 -2.04
N ALA A 310 12.45 -9.68 -0.86
CA ALA A 310 11.69 -8.95 0.14
C ALA A 310 12.42 -7.68 0.60
N LEU A 311 13.73 -7.75 0.78
CA LEU A 311 14.56 -6.61 1.13
C LEU A 311 14.56 -5.53 0.03
N LEU A 312 14.58 -5.93 -1.25
CA LEU A 312 14.45 -5.00 -2.38
C LEU A 312 13.06 -4.39 -2.47
N GLU A 313 12.02 -5.12 -2.08
CA GLU A 313 10.65 -4.62 -2.04
C GLU A 313 10.49 -3.60 -0.91
N ASP A 314 10.95 -3.91 0.30
CA ASP A 314 10.85 -3.05 1.48
C ASP A 314 11.65 -1.74 1.34
N CYS A 315 12.82 -1.78 0.71
CA CYS A 315 13.58 -0.56 0.43
C CYS A 315 12.98 0.32 -0.69
N GLY A 316 11.88 -0.14 -1.32
CA GLY A 316 11.15 0.57 -2.38
C GLY A 316 11.86 0.56 -3.74
N TYR A 317 12.88 -0.29 -3.92
CA TYR A 317 13.60 -0.41 -5.19
C TYR A 317 12.70 -0.95 -6.31
N MET A 318 11.81 -1.91 -6.00
CA MET A 318 10.88 -2.50 -6.97
C MET A 318 9.91 -1.46 -7.58
N ALA A 319 9.47 -0.47 -6.77
CA ALA A 319 8.64 0.62 -7.29
C ALA A 319 9.38 1.49 -8.31
N ARG A 320 10.68 1.75 -8.09
CA ARG A 320 11.54 2.51 -9.02
C ARG A 320 11.82 1.73 -10.30
N ALA A 321 12.12 0.44 -10.18
CA ALA A 321 12.30 -0.47 -11.33
C ALA A 321 11.04 -0.53 -12.21
N THR A 322 9.86 -0.55 -11.60
CA THR A 322 8.56 -0.51 -12.31
C THR A 322 8.45 0.72 -13.20
N VAL A 323 8.83 1.90 -12.71
CA VAL A 323 8.77 3.16 -13.48
C VAL A 323 9.70 3.12 -14.70
N VAL A 324 10.90 2.55 -14.55
CA VAL A 324 11.89 2.43 -15.63
C VAL A 324 11.44 1.46 -16.72
N LEU A 325 10.83 0.34 -16.34
CA LEU A 325 10.42 -0.73 -17.24
C LEU A 325 9.00 -0.52 -17.81
N ASP A 326 8.19 0.37 -17.24
CA ASP A 326 6.82 0.67 -17.70
C ASP A 326 6.71 1.01 -19.20
N PRO A 327 7.61 1.82 -19.81
CA PRO A 327 7.53 2.11 -21.23
C PRO A 327 7.76 0.88 -22.14
N ILE A 328 8.51 -0.12 -21.65
CA ILE A 328 8.76 -1.37 -22.38
C ILE A 328 7.52 -2.24 -22.31
N PHE A 329 6.97 -2.42 -21.11
CA PHE A 329 5.79 -3.26 -20.90
C PHE A 329 4.52 -2.69 -21.54
N LYS A 330 4.37 -1.38 -21.60
CA LYS A 330 3.28 -0.72 -22.33
C LYS A 330 3.27 -1.04 -23.83
N ARG A 331 4.42 -1.27 -24.45
CA ARG A 331 4.49 -1.68 -25.86
C ARG A 331 3.92 -3.08 -26.09
N VAL A 332 3.96 -3.93 -25.09
CA VAL A 332 3.41 -5.30 -25.13
C VAL A 332 1.94 -5.33 -24.60
N GLY A 333 1.37 -4.17 -24.25
CA GLY A 333 -0.01 -4.08 -23.75
C GLY A 333 -0.17 -4.41 -22.26
N LEU A 334 0.94 -4.44 -21.51
CA LEU A 334 0.95 -4.65 -20.06
C LEU A 334 1.32 -3.35 -19.33
N SER A 335 0.83 -3.18 -18.11
CA SER A 335 1.23 -2.06 -17.25
C SER A 335 2.59 -2.33 -16.58
N GLY A 336 3.28 -1.27 -16.16
CA GLY A 336 4.51 -1.39 -15.40
C GLY A 336 4.39 -2.21 -14.11
N LYS A 337 3.18 -2.35 -13.56
CA LYS A 337 2.92 -3.21 -12.40
C LYS A 337 3.12 -4.70 -12.68
N SER A 338 3.02 -5.12 -13.94
CA SER A 338 3.28 -6.51 -14.37
C SER A 338 4.77 -6.88 -14.31
N VAL A 339 5.65 -5.87 -14.22
CA VAL A 339 7.11 -6.08 -14.09
C VAL A 339 7.43 -6.84 -12.81
N ILE A 340 6.82 -6.45 -11.68
CA ILE A 340 7.11 -7.03 -10.36
C ILE A 340 6.85 -8.55 -10.35
N PRO A 341 5.66 -9.04 -10.72
CA PRO A 341 5.39 -10.47 -10.83
C PRO A 341 6.36 -11.23 -11.76
N MET A 342 6.69 -10.64 -12.90
CA MET A 342 7.59 -11.28 -13.85
C MET A 342 9.02 -11.37 -13.34
N VAL A 343 9.51 -10.31 -12.67
CA VAL A 343 10.84 -10.30 -12.03
C VAL A 343 10.91 -11.31 -10.90
N ILE A 344 9.91 -11.35 -10.02
CA ILE A 344 9.81 -12.37 -8.98
C ILE A 344 9.75 -13.78 -9.61
N GLY A 345 9.02 -13.91 -10.72
CA GLY A 345 8.89 -15.16 -11.49
C GLY A 345 10.22 -15.70 -12.04
N THR A 346 11.22 -14.85 -12.32
CA THR A 346 12.57 -15.30 -12.70
C THR A 346 13.27 -16.03 -11.55
N GLY A 347 12.94 -15.74 -10.33
CA GLY A 347 13.39 -16.49 -9.17
C GLY A 347 12.55 -17.75 -8.91
N CYS A 348 11.24 -17.56 -8.72
CA CYS A 348 10.29 -18.64 -8.52
C CYS A 348 8.90 -18.24 -9.07
N ALA A 349 8.31 -19.10 -9.89
CA ALA A 349 7.03 -18.83 -10.53
C ALA A 349 5.86 -18.68 -9.54
N ILE A 350 5.84 -19.46 -8.46
CA ILE A 350 4.73 -19.48 -7.49
C ILE A 350 4.50 -18.11 -6.86
N PRO A 351 5.47 -17.47 -6.20
CA PRO A 351 5.29 -16.13 -5.64
C PRO A 351 5.17 -15.04 -6.71
N GLY A 352 5.77 -15.24 -7.88
CA GLY A 352 5.52 -14.39 -9.03
C GLY A 352 4.04 -14.34 -9.38
N ILE A 353 3.36 -15.51 -9.46
CA ILE A 353 1.92 -15.58 -9.68
C ILE A 353 1.14 -14.97 -8.51
N MET A 354 1.54 -15.23 -7.27
CA MET A 354 0.87 -14.67 -6.10
C MET A 354 0.94 -13.14 -6.05
N SER A 355 2.06 -12.55 -6.48
CA SER A 355 2.23 -11.09 -6.54
C SER A 355 1.35 -10.42 -7.60
N CYS A 356 0.81 -11.16 -8.58
CA CYS A 356 -0.16 -10.65 -9.55
C CYS A 356 -1.44 -10.10 -8.90
N ARG A 357 -1.73 -10.48 -7.65
CA ARG A 357 -2.89 -9.96 -6.88
C ARG A 357 -2.85 -8.44 -6.70
N THR A 358 -1.68 -7.82 -6.79
CA THR A 358 -1.51 -6.37 -6.71
C THR A 358 -1.97 -5.61 -7.96
N ILE A 359 -2.21 -6.32 -9.08
CA ILE A 359 -2.68 -5.75 -10.34
C ILE A 359 -4.20 -5.62 -10.29
N ARG A 360 -4.70 -4.37 -10.37
CA ARG A 360 -6.14 -4.07 -10.30
C ARG A 360 -6.91 -4.49 -11.56
N ASN A 361 -6.29 -4.34 -12.74
CA ASN A 361 -6.93 -4.71 -14.01
C ASN A 361 -6.95 -6.23 -14.16
N GLU A 362 -8.15 -6.81 -14.25
CA GLU A 362 -8.33 -8.25 -14.29
C GLU A 362 -7.73 -8.91 -15.55
N ARG A 363 -7.82 -8.24 -16.71
CA ARG A 363 -7.23 -8.76 -17.96
C ARG A 363 -5.70 -8.81 -17.87
N GLU A 364 -5.09 -7.72 -17.37
CA GLU A 364 -3.63 -7.66 -17.17
C GLU A 364 -3.18 -8.65 -16.11
N ARG A 365 -3.94 -8.79 -15.01
CA ARG A 365 -3.65 -9.76 -13.95
C ARG A 365 -3.63 -11.18 -14.48
N ARG A 366 -4.64 -11.57 -15.27
CA ARG A 366 -4.71 -12.91 -15.88
C ARG A 366 -3.57 -13.12 -16.88
N ALA A 367 -3.31 -12.15 -17.75
CA ALA A 367 -2.21 -12.23 -18.72
C ALA A 367 -0.85 -12.36 -18.03
N THR A 368 -0.58 -11.53 -17.01
CA THR A 368 0.67 -11.59 -16.24
C THR A 368 0.81 -12.91 -15.50
N ALA A 369 -0.25 -13.41 -14.86
CA ALA A 369 -0.24 -14.70 -14.16
C ALA A 369 0.02 -15.89 -15.11
N MET A 370 -0.48 -15.82 -16.35
CA MET A 370 -0.21 -16.84 -17.38
C MET A 370 1.22 -16.77 -17.93
N LEU A 371 1.80 -15.56 -18.04
CA LEU A 371 3.14 -15.35 -18.58
C LEU A 371 4.26 -15.62 -17.54
N THR A 372 3.99 -15.37 -16.27
CA THR A 372 4.98 -15.53 -15.19
C THR A 372 5.62 -16.93 -15.13
N PRO A 373 4.89 -18.05 -15.31
CA PRO A 373 5.49 -19.38 -15.32
C PRO A 373 6.46 -19.64 -16.49
N PHE A 374 6.37 -18.87 -17.57
CA PHE A 374 7.27 -19.02 -18.72
C PHE A 374 8.62 -18.31 -18.51
N MET A 375 8.73 -17.48 -17.46
CA MET A 375 10.02 -16.86 -17.13
C MET A 375 11.05 -17.95 -16.73
N PRO A 376 12.27 -17.88 -17.30
CA PRO A 376 13.34 -18.80 -16.95
C PRO A 376 13.74 -18.55 -15.50
N CYS A 377 13.70 -19.59 -14.67
CA CYS A 377 14.21 -19.55 -13.28
C CYS A 377 15.43 -20.48 -13.16
N GLY A 378 16.19 -20.31 -12.06
CA GLY A 378 17.39 -21.10 -11.81
C GLY A 378 17.20 -22.61 -11.89
N ALA A 379 16.00 -23.12 -11.50
CA ALA A 379 15.67 -24.54 -11.58
C ALA A 379 15.32 -25.02 -13.00
N LYS A 380 14.81 -24.14 -13.86
CA LYS A 380 14.43 -24.50 -15.24
C LYS A 380 15.61 -24.47 -16.21
N LEU A 381 16.59 -23.58 -15.99
CA LEU A 381 17.73 -23.43 -16.88
C LEU A 381 18.54 -24.72 -17.07
N PRO A 382 18.87 -25.51 -16.01
CA PRO A 382 19.54 -26.79 -16.18
C PRO A 382 18.73 -27.80 -17.00
N VAL A 383 17.39 -27.84 -16.75
CA VAL A 383 16.50 -28.74 -17.49
C VAL A 383 16.43 -28.36 -18.96
N ILE A 384 16.30 -27.06 -19.27
CA ILE A 384 16.31 -26.56 -20.66
C ILE A 384 17.65 -26.88 -21.33
N ALA A 385 18.78 -26.66 -20.64
CA ALA A 385 20.11 -26.95 -21.17
C ALA A 385 20.29 -28.46 -21.44
N LEU A 386 19.80 -29.33 -20.57
CA LEU A 386 19.83 -30.77 -20.77
C LEU A 386 19.02 -31.20 -21.99
N PHE A 387 17.81 -30.70 -22.16
CA PHE A 387 17.00 -30.99 -23.33
C PHE A 387 17.61 -30.38 -24.60
N ALA A 388 18.12 -29.16 -24.56
CA ALA A 388 18.79 -28.53 -25.69
C ALA A 388 20.03 -29.33 -26.13
N GLY A 389 20.85 -29.79 -25.17
CA GLY A 389 21.99 -30.65 -25.46
C GLY A 389 21.62 -32.04 -25.99
N ALA A 390 20.47 -32.60 -25.54
CA ALA A 390 20.05 -33.91 -26.00
C ALA A 390 19.41 -33.91 -27.43
N PHE A 391 18.75 -32.82 -27.81
CA PHE A 391 17.98 -32.76 -29.04
C PHE A 391 18.61 -31.89 -30.15
N PHE A 392 19.50 -30.96 -29.78
CA PHE A 392 20.11 -29.99 -30.72
C PHE A 392 21.64 -30.01 -30.75
N ALA A 393 22.28 -30.99 -30.09
CA ALA A 393 23.74 -31.19 -30.13
C ALA A 393 24.16 -32.02 -31.33
#